data_76bebda3a04bf760342fc8fbe11931c3
#
_entry.id   76bebda3a04bf760342fc8fbe11931c3
#
_cell.length_a   1.000
_cell.length_b   1.000
_cell.length_c   1.000
_cell.angle_alpha   90.00
_cell.angle_beta   90.00
_cell.angle_gamma   90.00
#
_symmetry.space_group_name_H-M   'P 1'
#
loop_
_entity.id
_entity.type
_entity.pdbx_description
1 polymer ?
#
loop_
_entity_poly.entity_id
_entity_poly.type
_entity_poly.pdbx_seq_one_letter_code
_entity_poly.pdbx_strand_id
1 'polypeptide(L)'
;MNLIFEGVDLEYKKAENSLPKSFWETYSAFANTNGGKIILGIDEKNIDPYQGVNNPQKIRDNLFALVANKQKVSCNLLTDNDIEYIDIPNKDKQLIVVTVREANPDQKPVHLKNDYRESYKRLGEGDVRLDKEELKYLMTSSHDDIDSELLNNFDENDLNLDTIEHYKKLLIELTGNTKYNSISLRDFLIEIGVFKKDRTNNTYKLTAGGLIFFGKYNSIISRYPKFQLDYFEKDTSLSTRWNDRISTGDMMYPDLNMFDFFNLAYKKLTTTTNDRFEFNNESAHRLPFKKDLSESIREALVNCLMHAYYDFDSPIVITAYQDFYEFKNPGKMKISIPEFIHGGTSKTRNSTISSLFRRIGMSEKAGSGGPKIFDISEKYKLKIPEVSTTFDSTVVTIWKVDLLSSYSDISDNEKIILEYIIKNGSITKNDVLENSLMTEYKFRENLKSLQNKKYIEIEGKGRSTRYVLPKSSTEQYHIIKQQIKNLGDFMTIY
;
A
#
# COMPACT_ATOMS: atom_id res chain seq x y z
N MET A 1 30.91 17.19 3.97
CA MET A 1 29.81 16.23 3.75
C MET A 1 28.53 16.99 3.96
N ASN A 2 27.59 17.02 3.02
CA ASN A 2 26.30 17.68 3.27
C ASN A 2 25.42 16.68 4.00
N LEU A 3 24.73 17.11 5.08
CA LEU A 3 23.70 16.33 5.73
C LEU A 3 22.58 16.01 4.73
N ILE A 4 22.08 14.76 4.76
CA ILE A 4 20.83 14.40 4.10
C ILE A 4 19.72 15.00 4.96
N PHE A 5 18.66 15.53 4.38
CA PHE A 5 17.53 16.02 5.16
C PHE A 5 16.88 14.90 5.96
N GLU A 6 16.47 15.19 7.21
CA GLU A 6 15.60 14.30 7.97
C GLU A 6 14.36 13.94 7.15
N GLY A 7 13.75 12.81 7.41
CA GLY A 7 12.62 12.31 6.67
C GLY A 7 11.79 11.31 7.44
N VAL A 8 10.96 10.55 6.74
CA VAL A 8 10.09 9.55 7.36
C VAL A 8 10.88 8.36 7.96
N ASP A 9 12.12 8.15 7.52
CA ASP A 9 12.96 7.01 7.87
C ASP A 9 14.34 7.40 8.44
N LEU A 10 14.60 8.70 8.65
CA LEU A 10 15.87 9.22 9.16
C LEU A 10 15.64 10.33 10.19
N GLU A 11 16.36 10.26 11.30
CA GLU A 11 16.35 11.26 12.37
C GLU A 11 17.74 11.49 12.93
N TYR A 12 18.09 12.74 13.23
CA TYR A 12 19.34 13.14 13.88
C TYR A 12 19.12 13.51 15.35
N LYS A 13 20.02 13.06 16.20
CA LYS A 13 19.96 13.39 17.63
C LYS A 13 21.34 13.82 18.15
N LYS A 14 21.35 14.93 18.86
CA LYS A 14 22.49 15.33 19.64
C LYS A 14 22.62 14.45 20.90
N ALA A 15 23.47 13.47 20.88
CA ALA A 15 23.68 12.53 21.99
C ALA A 15 25.12 12.53 22.48
N GLU A 16 25.70 13.70 22.74
CA GLU A 16 27.13 13.86 23.03
C GLU A 16 27.57 13.02 24.25
N ASN A 17 26.77 13.02 25.32
CA ASN A 17 27.13 12.32 26.59
C ASN A 17 26.06 11.31 27.04
N SER A 18 24.82 11.44 26.55
CA SER A 18 23.69 10.59 26.94
C SER A 18 22.59 10.61 25.89
N LEU A 19 21.71 9.61 25.91
CA LEU A 19 20.55 9.56 25.05
C LEU A 19 19.54 10.67 25.39
N PRO A 20 19.15 11.51 24.43
CA PRO A 20 18.14 12.54 24.67
C PRO A 20 16.77 11.91 24.92
N LYS A 21 15.91 12.61 25.66
CA LYS A 21 14.52 12.10 25.93
C LYS A 21 13.73 11.84 24.65
N SER A 22 13.86 12.69 23.65
CA SER A 22 13.21 12.57 22.35
C SER A 22 13.64 11.34 21.53
N PHE A 23 14.75 10.68 21.87
CA PHE A 23 15.14 9.41 21.26
C PHE A 23 14.02 8.35 21.36
N TRP A 24 13.38 8.29 22.51
CA TRP A 24 12.36 7.27 22.77
C TRP A 24 11.06 7.54 22.03
N GLU A 25 10.72 8.82 21.81
CA GLU A 25 9.57 9.22 20.99
C GLU A 25 9.78 8.78 19.53
N THR A 26 10.99 9.04 18.99
CA THR A 26 11.40 8.58 17.65
C THR A 26 11.46 7.05 17.56
N TYR A 27 11.99 6.39 18.59
CA TYR A 27 12.00 4.92 18.65
C TYR A 27 10.57 4.35 18.54
N SER A 28 9.64 4.86 19.35
CA SER A 28 8.24 4.47 19.29
C SER A 28 7.62 4.78 17.93
N ALA A 29 7.90 5.97 17.37
CA ALA A 29 7.37 6.40 16.09
C ALA A 29 7.83 5.48 14.94
N PHE A 30 9.13 5.20 14.86
CA PHE A 30 9.67 4.27 13.85
C PHE A 30 9.13 2.86 14.04
N ALA A 31 9.11 2.34 15.27
CA ALA A 31 8.57 1.02 15.56
C ALA A 31 7.10 0.86 15.17
N ASN A 32 6.29 1.88 15.34
CA ASN A 32 4.86 1.86 14.99
C ASN A 32 4.57 2.15 13.52
N THR A 33 5.57 2.71 12.78
CA THR A 33 5.35 3.13 11.37
C THR A 33 6.06 2.16 10.40
N ASN A 34 7.20 2.55 9.85
CA ASN A 34 7.89 1.78 8.81
C ASN A 34 9.35 1.43 9.21
N GLY A 35 9.70 1.64 10.47
CA GLY A 35 11.10 1.61 10.90
C GLY A 35 11.85 2.87 10.46
N GLY A 36 13.16 2.90 10.73
CA GLY A 36 14.03 4.01 10.35
C GLY A 36 15.37 3.96 11.04
N LYS A 37 16.23 4.95 10.75
CA LYS A 37 17.57 5.11 11.34
C LYS A 37 17.64 6.36 12.20
N ILE A 38 18.16 6.22 13.41
CA ILE A 38 18.45 7.35 14.31
C ILE A 38 19.95 7.50 14.36
N ILE A 39 20.49 8.65 13.97
CA ILE A 39 21.93 8.93 14.01
C ILE A 39 22.22 9.82 15.20
N LEU A 40 23.02 9.30 16.14
CA LEU A 40 23.43 9.99 17.36
C LEU A 40 24.77 10.71 17.15
N GLY A 41 24.91 11.90 17.72
CA GLY A 41 26.11 12.72 17.61
C GLY A 41 26.03 13.81 16.53
N ILE A 42 24.85 14.06 15.97
CA ILE A 42 24.61 15.16 15.03
C ILE A 42 23.79 16.25 15.72
N ASP A 43 24.24 17.49 15.57
CA ASP A 43 23.54 18.71 15.99
C ASP A 43 23.37 19.63 14.78
N GLU A 44 22.23 19.58 14.12
CA GLU A 44 21.93 20.31 12.88
C GLU A 44 22.00 21.84 13.04
N LYS A 45 21.83 22.33 14.27
CA LYS A 45 21.86 23.76 14.59
C LYS A 45 23.29 24.30 14.74
N ASN A 46 24.28 23.44 14.73
CA ASN A 46 25.68 23.84 14.86
C ASN A 46 26.30 24.08 13.46
N ILE A 47 27.24 25.02 13.40
CA ILE A 47 28.05 25.31 12.18
C ILE A 47 28.76 24.04 11.68
N ASP A 48 29.31 23.25 12.61
CA ASP A 48 29.78 21.89 12.34
C ASP A 48 28.76 20.89 12.94
N PRO A 49 27.89 20.30 12.16
CA PRO A 49 26.82 19.43 12.68
C PRO A 49 27.35 18.10 13.24
N TYR A 50 28.52 17.64 12.78
CA TYR A 50 29.11 16.35 13.17
C TYR A 50 29.86 16.46 14.51
N GLN A 51 29.13 16.55 15.63
CA GLN A 51 29.68 16.70 16.98
C GLN A 51 30.29 15.40 17.55
N GLY A 52 29.71 14.28 17.14
CA GLY A 52 30.08 12.95 17.63
C GLY A 52 29.69 12.69 19.07
N VAL A 53 29.92 11.48 19.48
CA VAL A 53 29.62 10.94 20.81
C VAL A 53 30.94 10.80 21.61
N ASN A 54 30.96 11.27 22.86
CA ASN A 54 32.18 11.21 23.68
C ASN A 54 32.53 9.79 24.13
N ASN A 55 31.55 8.96 24.44
CA ASN A 55 31.74 7.56 24.82
C ASN A 55 30.68 6.67 24.17
N PRO A 56 30.96 6.20 22.95
CA PRO A 56 30.02 5.39 22.18
C PRO A 56 29.60 4.11 22.90
N GLN A 57 30.56 3.41 23.54
CA GLN A 57 30.28 2.17 24.25
C GLN A 57 29.32 2.37 25.43
N LYS A 58 29.54 3.42 26.21
CA LYS A 58 28.65 3.76 27.33
C LYS A 58 27.24 4.09 26.88
N ILE A 59 27.10 4.81 25.75
CA ILE A 59 25.75 5.12 25.17
C ILE A 59 25.07 3.86 24.67
N ARG A 60 25.78 2.96 23.99
CA ARG A 60 25.28 1.68 23.56
C ARG A 60 24.78 0.82 24.73
N ASP A 61 25.62 0.66 25.76
CA ASP A 61 25.27 -0.16 26.93
C ASP A 61 24.05 0.41 27.66
N ASN A 62 23.96 1.73 27.78
CA ASN A 62 22.81 2.42 28.34
C ASN A 62 21.54 2.22 27.44
N LEU A 63 21.68 2.27 26.11
CA LEU A 63 20.60 2.02 25.17
C LEU A 63 20.04 0.62 25.37
N PHE A 64 20.87 -0.42 25.38
CA PHE A 64 20.42 -1.79 25.60
C PHE A 64 19.80 -2.02 26.98
N ALA A 65 20.35 -1.42 28.02
CA ALA A 65 19.77 -1.49 29.37
C ALA A 65 18.36 -0.84 29.41
N LEU A 66 18.18 0.30 28.74
CA LEU A 66 16.90 1.02 28.72
C LEU A 66 15.87 0.37 27.82
N VAL A 67 16.26 -0.17 26.66
CA VAL A 67 15.32 -0.84 25.75
C VAL A 67 14.84 -2.18 26.31
N ALA A 68 15.63 -2.83 27.17
CA ALA A 68 15.23 -4.02 27.91
C ALA A 68 14.22 -3.72 29.05
N ASN A 69 14.13 -2.46 29.47
CA ASN A 69 13.23 -2.06 30.55
C ASN A 69 11.83 -1.74 30.02
N LYS A 70 10.87 -2.64 30.26
CA LYS A 70 9.47 -2.48 29.84
C LYS A 70 8.77 -1.25 30.42
N GLN A 71 9.25 -0.69 31.54
CA GLN A 71 8.77 0.59 32.06
C GLN A 71 9.23 1.77 31.20
N LYS A 72 10.28 1.60 30.40
CA LYS A 72 10.79 2.63 29.50
C LYS A 72 10.18 2.53 28.13
N VAL A 73 10.17 1.34 27.54
CA VAL A 73 9.56 1.02 26.24
C VAL A 73 8.97 -0.38 26.27
N SER A 74 7.79 -0.55 25.70
CA SER A 74 7.03 -1.81 25.77
C SER A 74 7.67 -2.97 25.01
N CYS A 75 8.46 -2.70 23.97
CA CYS A 75 9.07 -3.71 23.14
C CYS A 75 10.53 -3.39 22.80
N ASN A 76 11.40 -4.39 22.94
CA ASN A 76 12.78 -4.33 22.47
C ASN A 76 12.84 -4.86 21.02
N LEU A 77 13.23 -3.99 20.09
CA LEU A 77 13.41 -4.31 18.67
C LEU A 77 14.87 -4.30 18.24
N LEU A 78 15.79 -4.00 19.15
CA LEU A 78 17.21 -3.88 18.84
C LEU A 78 17.99 -5.15 19.14
N THR A 79 18.92 -5.45 18.26
CA THR A 79 19.99 -6.45 18.41
C THR A 79 21.33 -5.75 18.19
N ASP A 80 22.43 -6.45 18.47
CA ASP A 80 23.78 -5.89 18.24
C ASP A 80 24.03 -5.49 16.79
N ASN A 81 23.39 -6.17 15.84
CA ASN A 81 23.50 -5.88 14.40
C ASN A 81 22.76 -4.59 13.97
N ASP A 82 21.93 -4.03 14.82
CA ASP A 82 21.18 -2.80 14.54
C ASP A 82 21.94 -1.53 14.97
N ILE A 83 23.19 -1.68 15.47
CA ILE A 83 24.05 -0.58 15.89
C ILE A 83 25.31 -0.54 15.04
N GLU A 84 25.51 0.57 14.36
CA GLU A 84 26.70 0.82 13.53
C GLU A 84 27.47 2.03 14.08
N TYR A 85 28.80 2.02 13.96
CA TYR A 85 29.67 3.14 14.35
C TYR A 85 30.29 3.74 13.10
N ILE A 86 30.32 5.08 13.03
CA ILE A 86 30.93 5.82 11.91
C ILE A 86 31.95 6.78 12.50
N ASP A 87 33.23 6.62 12.14
CA ASP A 87 34.28 7.52 12.50
C ASP A 87 34.11 8.90 11.85
N ILE A 88 34.29 9.97 12.63
CA ILE A 88 34.26 11.33 12.08
C ILE A 88 35.66 11.73 11.64
N PRO A 89 35.90 12.05 10.37
CA PRO A 89 37.21 12.49 9.89
C PRO A 89 37.75 13.68 10.71
N ASN A 90 39.02 13.58 11.10
CA ASN A 90 39.74 14.59 11.91
C ASN A 90 39.19 14.84 13.34
N LYS A 91 38.37 13.96 13.88
CA LYS A 91 37.92 13.97 15.27
C LYS A 91 38.08 12.59 15.88
N ASP A 92 38.49 12.55 17.13
CA ASP A 92 38.54 11.30 17.93
C ASP A 92 37.15 11.03 18.52
N LYS A 93 36.14 11.00 17.66
CA LYS A 93 34.72 10.78 18.00
C LYS A 93 34.02 10.02 16.92
N GLN A 94 32.98 9.31 17.29
CA GLN A 94 32.13 8.51 16.38
C GLN A 94 30.69 8.99 16.40
N LEU A 95 30.00 8.73 15.33
CA LEU A 95 28.52 8.71 15.26
C LEU A 95 28.04 7.29 15.55
N ILE A 96 26.86 7.18 16.16
CA ILE A 96 26.20 5.90 16.36
C ILE A 96 24.93 5.89 15.51
N VAL A 97 24.80 4.93 14.61
CA VAL A 97 23.59 4.70 13.81
C VAL A 97 22.79 3.58 14.48
N VAL A 98 21.57 3.89 14.88
CA VAL A 98 20.62 2.94 15.47
C VAL A 98 19.53 2.64 14.46
N THR A 99 19.48 1.41 13.97
CA THR A 99 18.42 0.97 13.05
C THR A 99 17.25 0.43 13.86
N VAL A 100 16.12 1.12 13.83
CA VAL A 100 14.87 0.68 14.47
C VAL A 100 13.99 0.03 13.44
N ARG A 101 13.71 -1.27 13.60
CA ARG A 101 12.80 -1.99 12.72
C ARG A 101 11.35 -1.69 13.05
N GLU A 102 10.47 -1.80 12.06
CA GLU A 102 9.04 -1.81 12.33
C GLU A 102 8.69 -2.99 13.25
N ALA A 103 7.90 -2.73 14.28
CA ALA A 103 7.40 -3.77 15.18
C ALA A 103 6.38 -4.67 14.46
N ASN A 104 6.35 -5.95 14.82
CA ASN A 104 5.32 -6.85 14.34
C ASN A 104 3.92 -6.39 14.82
N PRO A 105 2.85 -6.74 14.12
CA PRO A 105 1.49 -6.34 14.52
C PRO A 105 1.14 -6.70 15.96
N ASP A 106 1.58 -7.86 16.46
CA ASP A 106 1.37 -8.35 17.84
C ASP A 106 2.15 -7.58 18.90
N GLN A 107 3.18 -6.82 18.50
CA GLN A 107 4.00 -5.98 19.37
C GLN A 107 3.52 -4.53 19.41
N LYS A 108 2.62 -4.15 18.51
CA LYS A 108 2.07 -2.78 18.42
C LYS A 108 0.83 -2.60 19.31
N PRO A 109 0.62 -1.39 19.84
CA PRO A 109 1.50 -0.21 19.73
C PRO A 109 2.72 -0.28 20.63
N VAL A 110 3.89 0.08 20.09
CA VAL A 110 5.09 0.27 20.89
C VAL A 110 4.97 1.60 21.63
N HIS A 111 4.84 1.52 22.95
CA HIS A 111 4.54 2.66 23.82
C HIS A 111 5.63 2.89 24.87
N LEU A 112 5.67 4.10 25.42
CA LEU A 112 6.60 4.52 26.43
C LEU A 112 5.95 4.56 27.81
N LYS A 113 6.76 4.52 28.87
CA LYS A 113 6.34 4.72 30.27
C LYS A 113 5.22 3.78 30.72
N ASN A 114 5.08 2.61 30.10
CA ASN A 114 4.00 1.66 30.35
C ASN A 114 2.60 2.29 30.16
N ASP A 115 2.46 3.25 29.24
CA ASP A 115 1.20 3.93 28.94
C ASP A 115 0.98 3.95 27.43
N TYR A 116 -0.09 3.30 26.95
CA TYR A 116 -0.44 3.25 25.53
C TYR A 116 -0.67 4.64 24.92
N ARG A 117 -1.04 5.65 25.72
CA ARG A 117 -1.19 7.04 25.27
C ARG A 117 0.15 7.70 24.92
N GLU A 118 1.26 7.14 25.39
CA GLU A 118 2.61 7.54 25.04
C GLU A 118 3.15 6.71 23.85
N SER A 119 2.31 6.49 22.85
CA SER A 119 2.66 5.86 21.57
C SER A 119 2.74 6.92 20.49
N TYR A 120 3.75 6.79 19.63
CA TYR A 120 4.04 7.78 18.59
C TYR A 120 4.03 7.14 17.21
N LYS A 121 3.72 7.94 16.17
CA LYS A 121 3.86 7.62 14.74
C LYS A 121 4.76 8.63 14.05
N ARG A 122 5.42 8.23 12.99
CA ARG A 122 6.19 9.14 12.13
C ARG A 122 5.27 9.81 11.11
N LEU A 123 5.28 11.13 11.06
CA LEU A 123 4.53 11.93 10.10
C LEU A 123 5.46 12.99 9.51
N GLY A 124 5.96 12.76 8.28
CA GLY A 124 7.04 13.55 7.72
C GLY A 124 8.29 13.46 8.60
N GLU A 125 8.83 14.60 9.01
CA GLU A 125 10.01 14.71 9.91
C GLU A 125 9.62 14.69 11.39
N GLY A 126 8.32 14.63 11.75
CA GLY A 126 7.83 14.76 13.11
C GLY A 126 7.39 13.46 13.76
N ASP A 127 7.64 13.35 15.07
CA ASP A 127 7.10 12.29 15.91
C ASP A 127 5.80 12.79 16.55
N VAL A 128 4.66 12.22 16.15
CA VAL A 128 3.32 12.66 16.58
C VAL A 128 2.68 11.55 17.41
N ARG A 129 2.03 11.93 18.52
CA ARG A 129 1.27 10.96 19.33
C ARG A 129 0.12 10.38 18.53
N LEU A 130 -0.10 9.09 18.71
CA LEU A 130 -1.27 8.41 18.19
C LEU A 130 -2.54 8.93 18.87
N ASP A 131 -3.58 9.15 18.07
CA ASP A 131 -4.90 9.45 18.59
C ASP A 131 -5.62 8.18 19.08
N LYS A 132 -6.86 8.33 19.59
CA LYS A 132 -7.64 7.21 20.13
C LYS A 132 -7.98 6.15 19.08
N GLU A 133 -8.28 6.57 17.86
CA GLU A 133 -8.69 5.66 16.77
C GLU A 133 -7.49 4.89 16.25
N GLU A 134 -6.37 5.57 16.12
CA GLU A 134 -5.10 4.99 15.73
C GLU A 134 -4.58 3.96 16.74
N LEU A 135 -4.70 4.28 18.05
CA LEU A 135 -4.39 3.33 19.12
C LEU A 135 -5.29 2.08 19.05
N LYS A 136 -6.61 2.29 18.89
CA LYS A 136 -7.57 1.20 18.72
C LYS A 136 -7.20 0.35 17.51
N TYR A 137 -6.85 0.99 16.39
CA TYR A 137 -6.41 0.29 15.17
C TYR A 137 -5.17 -0.57 15.41
N LEU A 138 -4.10 -0.03 16.03
CA LEU A 138 -2.90 -0.83 16.30
C LEU A 138 -3.17 -1.99 17.26
N MET A 139 -3.99 -1.78 18.28
CA MET A 139 -4.38 -2.83 19.22
C MET A 139 -5.23 -3.93 18.57
N THR A 140 -6.12 -3.58 17.65
CA THR A 140 -7.00 -4.54 16.98
C THR A 140 -6.38 -5.13 15.72
N SER A 141 -5.46 -4.43 15.06
CA SER A 141 -4.77 -4.94 13.86
C SER A 141 -3.79 -6.09 14.16
N SER A 142 -3.42 -6.29 15.43
CA SER A 142 -2.70 -7.48 15.89
C SER A 142 -3.55 -8.75 15.80
N HIS A 143 -4.88 -8.63 15.85
CA HIS A 143 -5.76 -9.76 15.65
C HIS A 143 -6.00 -9.99 14.15
N ASP A 144 -5.72 -11.19 13.69
CA ASP A 144 -6.22 -11.70 12.42
C ASP A 144 -7.71 -11.97 12.55
N ASP A 145 -8.45 -11.88 11.43
CA ASP A 145 -9.86 -12.23 11.35
C ASP A 145 -10.84 -11.32 12.11
N ILE A 146 -10.68 -10.00 11.98
CA ILE A 146 -11.55 -9.01 12.62
C ILE A 146 -13.03 -9.24 12.26
N ASP A 147 -13.30 -9.64 11.02
CA ASP A 147 -14.64 -9.91 10.51
C ASP A 147 -15.24 -11.25 10.97
N SER A 148 -14.49 -12.05 11.72
CA SER A 148 -14.97 -13.28 12.36
C SER A 148 -15.70 -13.05 13.68
N GLU A 149 -15.75 -11.79 14.16
CA GLU A 149 -16.55 -11.41 15.34
C GLU A 149 -17.98 -11.92 15.23
N LEU A 150 -18.47 -12.54 16.30
CA LEU A 150 -19.85 -13.03 16.39
C LEU A 150 -20.73 -11.92 16.96
N LEU A 151 -21.71 -11.50 16.17
CA LEU A 151 -22.58 -10.39 16.52
C LEU A 151 -23.73 -10.85 17.41
N ASN A 152 -23.96 -10.12 18.50
CA ASN A 152 -25.13 -10.30 19.33
C ASN A 152 -26.28 -9.47 18.78
N ASN A 153 -27.51 -10.02 18.87
CA ASN A 153 -28.74 -9.35 18.44
C ASN A 153 -28.83 -9.03 16.93
N PHE A 154 -28.12 -9.80 16.10
CA PHE A 154 -28.24 -9.80 14.64
C PHE A 154 -28.66 -11.19 14.17
N ASP A 155 -29.57 -11.24 13.20
CA ASP A 155 -30.10 -12.49 12.64
C ASP A 155 -30.28 -12.42 11.11
N GLU A 156 -31.03 -13.36 10.52
CA GLU A 156 -31.31 -13.39 9.08
C GLU A 156 -32.08 -12.17 8.57
N ASN A 157 -32.86 -11.51 9.43
CA ASN A 157 -33.65 -10.33 9.07
C ASN A 157 -32.75 -9.12 8.78
N ASP A 158 -31.52 -9.14 9.28
CA ASP A 158 -30.49 -8.11 8.99
C ASP A 158 -29.84 -8.26 7.62
N LEU A 159 -30.11 -9.37 6.92
CA LEU A 159 -29.49 -9.69 5.64
C LEU A 159 -30.44 -9.37 4.45
N ASN A 160 -29.82 -9.06 3.30
CA ASN A 160 -30.51 -8.84 2.05
C ASN A 160 -30.70 -10.18 1.32
N LEU A 161 -31.95 -10.64 1.22
CA LEU A 161 -32.28 -11.95 0.64
C LEU A 161 -31.98 -12.00 -0.87
N ASP A 162 -32.24 -10.93 -1.60
CA ASP A 162 -31.99 -10.88 -3.05
C ASP A 162 -30.49 -11.02 -3.36
N THR A 163 -29.65 -10.35 -2.55
CA THR A 163 -28.19 -10.48 -2.63
C THR A 163 -27.72 -11.91 -2.36
N ILE A 164 -28.29 -12.57 -1.33
CA ILE A 164 -27.96 -13.96 -0.98
C ILE A 164 -28.39 -14.93 -2.10
N GLU A 165 -29.57 -14.75 -2.67
CA GLU A 165 -30.03 -15.60 -3.77
C GLU A 165 -29.18 -15.40 -5.04
N HIS A 166 -28.74 -14.18 -5.32
CA HIS A 166 -27.79 -13.91 -6.41
C HIS A 166 -26.45 -14.63 -6.16
N TYR A 167 -25.88 -14.50 -4.98
CA TYR A 167 -24.64 -15.19 -4.60
C TYR A 167 -24.78 -16.73 -4.69
N LYS A 168 -25.89 -17.27 -4.22
CA LYS A 168 -26.19 -18.71 -4.25
C LYS A 168 -26.26 -19.23 -5.69
N LYS A 169 -26.89 -18.49 -6.59
CA LYS A 169 -26.93 -18.84 -8.03
C LYS A 169 -25.53 -18.91 -8.62
N LEU A 170 -24.70 -17.88 -8.41
CA LEU A 170 -23.31 -17.87 -8.87
C LEU A 170 -22.50 -19.04 -8.30
N LEU A 171 -22.69 -19.37 -7.03
CA LEU A 171 -22.00 -20.47 -6.38
C LEU A 171 -22.41 -21.83 -6.99
N ILE A 172 -23.68 -22.03 -7.30
CA ILE A 172 -24.19 -23.25 -7.96
C ILE A 172 -23.66 -23.35 -9.40
N GLU A 173 -23.68 -22.26 -10.15
CA GLU A 173 -23.17 -22.19 -11.52
C GLU A 173 -21.68 -22.55 -11.56
N LEU A 174 -20.90 -22.03 -10.63
CA LEU A 174 -19.45 -22.26 -10.57
C LEU A 174 -19.08 -23.68 -10.13
N THR A 175 -19.80 -24.20 -9.12
CA THR A 175 -19.43 -25.48 -8.46
C THR A 175 -20.19 -26.69 -9.00
N GLY A 176 -21.31 -26.48 -9.69
CA GLY A 176 -22.26 -27.54 -10.06
C GLY A 176 -23.00 -28.17 -8.87
N ASN A 177 -22.84 -27.61 -7.65
CA ASN A 177 -23.42 -28.16 -6.44
C ASN A 177 -24.88 -27.77 -6.26
N THR A 178 -25.78 -28.61 -6.75
CA THR A 178 -27.23 -28.38 -6.66
C THR A 178 -27.82 -28.61 -5.26
N LYS A 179 -27.06 -29.16 -4.30
CA LYS A 179 -27.45 -29.35 -2.90
C LYS A 179 -27.98 -28.03 -2.28
N TYR A 180 -27.38 -26.90 -2.67
CA TYR A 180 -27.78 -25.59 -2.19
C TYR A 180 -29.23 -25.19 -2.51
N ASN A 181 -29.87 -25.82 -3.54
CA ASN A 181 -31.27 -25.60 -3.87
C ASN A 181 -32.25 -26.24 -2.88
N SER A 182 -31.79 -27.27 -2.14
CA SER A 182 -32.65 -28.11 -1.27
C SER A 182 -32.50 -27.84 0.22
N ILE A 183 -31.47 -27.11 0.63
CA ILE A 183 -31.24 -26.79 2.04
C ILE A 183 -31.94 -25.47 2.43
N SER A 184 -32.22 -25.30 3.74
CA SER A 184 -32.78 -24.04 4.25
C SER A 184 -31.80 -22.87 4.03
N LEU A 185 -32.33 -21.64 4.02
CA LEU A 185 -31.50 -20.43 3.97
C LEU A 185 -30.48 -20.42 5.13
N ARG A 186 -30.94 -20.76 6.33
CA ARG A 186 -30.10 -20.81 7.53
C ARG A 186 -28.95 -21.79 7.37
N ASP A 187 -29.24 -23.02 6.90
CA ASP A 187 -28.21 -24.05 6.72
C ASP A 187 -27.20 -23.63 5.62
N PHE A 188 -27.70 -23.01 4.55
CA PHE A 188 -26.83 -22.43 3.52
C PHE A 188 -25.87 -21.39 4.10
N LEU A 189 -26.36 -20.44 4.86
CA LEU A 189 -25.57 -19.38 5.47
C LEU A 189 -24.56 -19.92 6.50
N ILE A 190 -24.90 -21.00 7.21
CA ILE A 190 -23.98 -21.71 8.10
C ILE A 190 -22.88 -22.39 7.28
N GLU A 191 -23.24 -23.08 6.20
CA GLU A 191 -22.28 -23.83 5.36
C GLU A 191 -21.27 -22.91 4.67
N ILE A 192 -21.67 -21.71 4.25
CA ILE A 192 -20.75 -20.74 3.65
C ILE A 192 -19.99 -19.90 4.69
N GLY A 193 -20.31 -20.02 6.00
CA GLY A 193 -19.59 -19.38 7.11
C GLY A 193 -20.07 -17.99 7.48
N VAL A 194 -21.24 -17.57 6.97
CA VAL A 194 -21.91 -16.31 7.37
C VAL A 194 -22.41 -16.39 8.82
N PHE A 195 -22.95 -17.54 9.20
CA PHE A 195 -23.21 -17.87 10.60
C PHE A 195 -22.18 -18.85 11.12
N LYS A 196 -21.62 -18.58 12.29
CA LYS A 196 -20.68 -19.46 12.98
C LYS A 196 -21.19 -19.82 14.36
N LYS A 197 -20.79 -21.01 14.83
CA LYS A 197 -21.21 -21.51 16.13
C LYS A 197 -20.47 -20.80 17.26
N ASP A 198 -21.20 -20.12 18.12
CA ASP A 198 -20.70 -19.65 19.40
C ASP A 198 -20.53 -20.86 20.34
N ARG A 199 -19.29 -21.17 20.67
CA ARG A 199 -18.94 -22.34 21.52
C ARG A 199 -19.32 -22.14 23.00
N THR A 200 -19.58 -20.89 23.41
CA THR A 200 -19.91 -20.57 24.81
C THR A 200 -21.33 -20.99 25.17
N ASN A 201 -22.26 -20.72 24.25
CA ASN A 201 -23.69 -20.97 24.48
C ASN A 201 -24.30 -21.96 23.48
N ASN A 202 -23.48 -22.53 22.61
CA ASN A 202 -23.85 -23.53 21.60
C ASN A 202 -24.89 -23.05 20.56
N THR A 203 -24.98 -21.74 20.34
CA THR A 203 -25.87 -21.10 19.35
C THR A 203 -25.10 -20.67 18.09
N TYR A 204 -25.83 -20.48 16.98
CA TYR A 204 -25.23 -19.89 15.76
C TYR A 204 -25.50 -18.39 15.71
N LYS A 205 -24.46 -17.59 15.52
CA LYS A 205 -24.51 -16.13 15.44
C LYS A 205 -24.00 -15.65 14.10
N LEU A 206 -24.51 -14.51 13.64
CA LEU A 206 -24.04 -13.82 12.45
C LEU A 206 -22.61 -13.34 12.67
N THR A 207 -21.73 -13.53 11.68
CA THR A 207 -20.39 -12.95 11.69
C THR A 207 -20.41 -11.50 11.20
N ALA A 208 -19.49 -10.68 11.70
CA ALA A 208 -19.33 -9.30 11.25
C ALA A 208 -19.07 -9.21 9.74
N GLY A 209 -18.23 -10.12 9.20
CA GLY A 209 -17.99 -10.23 7.76
C GLY A 209 -19.23 -10.62 6.97
N GLY A 210 -20.06 -11.53 7.50
CA GLY A 210 -21.33 -11.90 6.89
C GLY A 210 -22.32 -10.72 6.81
N LEU A 211 -22.36 -9.91 7.86
CA LEU A 211 -23.17 -8.68 7.90
C LEU A 211 -22.67 -7.67 6.85
N ILE A 212 -21.37 -7.39 6.78
CA ILE A 212 -20.80 -6.46 5.78
C ILE A 212 -21.08 -6.94 4.35
N PHE A 213 -20.97 -8.26 4.12
CA PHE A 213 -21.05 -8.84 2.79
C PHE A 213 -22.48 -8.92 2.25
N PHE A 214 -23.47 -9.26 3.09
CA PHE A 214 -24.86 -9.51 2.71
C PHE A 214 -25.90 -8.65 3.44
N GLY A 215 -25.49 -7.81 4.38
CA GLY A 215 -26.40 -7.08 5.25
C GLY A 215 -27.23 -6.03 4.51
N LYS A 216 -28.36 -5.68 5.08
CA LYS A 216 -29.08 -4.45 4.75
C LYS A 216 -28.24 -3.26 5.24
N TYR A 217 -28.27 -2.15 4.52
CA TYR A 217 -27.43 -0.99 4.85
C TYR A 217 -27.63 -0.50 6.28
N ASN A 218 -28.87 -0.37 6.74
CA ASN A 218 -29.19 0.05 8.12
C ASN A 218 -28.65 -0.91 9.19
N SER A 219 -28.64 -2.20 8.92
CA SER A 219 -28.05 -3.19 9.83
C SER A 219 -26.52 -3.10 9.85
N ILE A 220 -25.90 -2.89 8.68
CA ILE A 220 -24.45 -2.68 8.58
C ILE A 220 -24.03 -1.46 9.40
N ILE A 221 -24.66 -0.30 9.20
CA ILE A 221 -24.30 0.94 9.92
C ILE A 221 -24.59 0.89 11.41
N SER A 222 -25.47 -0.01 11.87
CA SER A 222 -25.70 -0.24 13.30
C SER A 222 -24.43 -0.81 13.99
N ARG A 223 -23.62 -1.62 13.31
CA ARG A 223 -22.35 -2.15 13.81
C ARG A 223 -21.15 -1.31 13.33
N TYR A 224 -21.21 -0.81 12.11
CA TYR A 224 -20.17 -0.02 11.45
C TYR A 224 -20.70 1.35 11.03
N PRO A 225 -20.80 2.32 11.96
CA PRO A 225 -21.44 3.62 11.68
C PRO A 225 -20.76 4.43 10.58
N LYS A 226 -19.49 4.11 10.25
CA LYS A 226 -18.68 4.76 9.24
C LYS A 226 -18.53 3.94 7.96
N PHE A 227 -19.33 2.87 7.82
CA PHE A 227 -19.30 2.03 6.63
C PHE A 227 -19.69 2.83 5.39
N GLN A 228 -18.72 2.97 4.47
CA GLN A 228 -18.89 3.71 3.24
C GLN A 228 -18.08 3.06 2.11
N LEU A 229 -18.77 2.73 1.01
CA LEU A 229 -18.19 2.23 -0.23
C LEU A 229 -18.55 3.20 -1.35
N ASP A 230 -17.56 3.75 -2.01
CA ASP A 230 -17.73 4.72 -3.09
C ASP A 230 -17.02 4.27 -4.36
N TYR A 231 -17.72 4.38 -5.50
CA TYR A 231 -17.15 4.34 -6.83
C TYR A 231 -17.39 5.67 -7.52
N PHE A 232 -16.36 6.19 -8.17
CA PHE A 232 -16.44 7.39 -8.98
C PHE A 232 -15.83 7.16 -10.36
N GLU A 233 -16.46 7.73 -11.38
CA GLU A 233 -15.87 7.93 -12.70
C GLU A 233 -15.54 9.41 -12.88
N LYS A 234 -14.26 9.72 -13.19
CA LYS A 234 -13.75 11.08 -13.33
C LYS A 234 -12.85 11.19 -14.56
N ASP A 235 -12.79 12.37 -15.16
CA ASP A 235 -11.90 12.60 -16.31
C ASP A 235 -10.44 12.57 -15.90
N THR A 236 -10.07 13.35 -14.88
CA THR A 236 -8.70 13.47 -14.37
C THR A 236 -8.65 13.48 -12.85
N SER A 237 -7.47 13.27 -12.27
CA SER A 237 -7.24 13.39 -10.82
C SER A 237 -7.50 14.78 -10.26
N LEU A 238 -7.49 15.82 -11.10
CA LEU A 238 -7.80 17.21 -10.73
C LEU A 238 -9.30 17.51 -10.80
N SER A 239 -10.12 16.61 -11.37
CA SER A 239 -11.55 16.81 -11.51
C SER A 239 -12.25 16.78 -10.15
N THR A 240 -12.94 17.85 -9.79
CA THR A 240 -13.74 17.92 -8.56
C THR A 240 -15.10 17.23 -8.72
N ARG A 241 -15.60 17.11 -9.95
CA ARG A 241 -16.88 16.49 -10.29
C ARG A 241 -16.65 15.07 -10.83
N TRP A 242 -17.65 14.23 -10.71
CA TRP A 242 -17.71 12.90 -11.29
C TRP A 242 -18.68 12.85 -12.46
N ASN A 243 -18.44 11.94 -13.39
CA ASN A 243 -19.34 11.64 -14.52
C ASN A 243 -20.36 10.58 -14.10
N ASP A 244 -19.94 9.64 -13.23
CA ASP A 244 -20.79 8.58 -12.69
C ASP A 244 -20.36 8.25 -11.24
N ARG A 245 -21.31 7.74 -10.44
CA ARG A 245 -21.09 7.43 -9.02
C ARG A 245 -21.96 6.25 -8.57
N ILE A 246 -21.37 5.41 -7.71
CA ILE A 246 -22.09 4.45 -6.86
C ILE A 246 -21.65 4.73 -5.42
N SER A 247 -22.60 4.87 -4.50
CA SER A 247 -22.29 5.18 -3.11
C SER A 247 -23.28 4.47 -2.19
N THR A 248 -22.79 3.86 -1.11
CA THR A 248 -23.64 3.25 -0.09
C THR A 248 -24.48 4.31 0.63
N GLY A 249 -25.73 4.00 0.91
CA GLY A 249 -26.68 4.93 1.53
C GLY A 249 -27.21 6.02 0.61
N ASP A 250 -26.88 5.99 -0.70
CA ASP A 250 -27.47 6.86 -1.71
C ASP A 250 -28.94 6.44 -2.00
N MET A 251 -29.79 7.41 -2.34
CA MET A 251 -31.20 7.14 -2.69
C MET A 251 -31.35 6.16 -3.85
N MET A 252 -30.38 6.09 -4.78
CA MET A 252 -30.37 5.11 -5.88
C MET A 252 -29.95 3.70 -5.41
N TYR A 253 -29.27 3.60 -4.27
CA TYR A 253 -28.72 2.36 -3.74
C TYR A 253 -28.96 2.29 -2.23
N PRO A 254 -30.21 2.29 -1.75
CA PRO A 254 -30.54 2.42 -0.33
C PRO A 254 -30.06 1.26 0.53
N ASP A 255 -29.95 0.06 -0.01
CA ASP A 255 -29.58 -1.18 0.68
C ASP A 255 -28.30 -1.82 0.13
N LEU A 256 -27.39 -1.00 -0.40
CA LEU A 256 -26.15 -1.49 -1.01
C LEU A 256 -25.20 -2.07 0.06
N ASN A 257 -24.94 -3.36 -0.05
CA ASN A 257 -23.91 -4.07 0.73
C ASN A 257 -22.63 -4.27 -0.08
N MET A 258 -21.65 -4.95 0.49
CA MET A 258 -20.35 -5.16 -0.17
C MET A 258 -20.46 -5.99 -1.45
N PHE A 259 -21.25 -7.07 -1.46
CA PHE A 259 -21.31 -7.95 -2.62
C PHE A 259 -22.02 -7.27 -3.81
N ASP A 260 -23.09 -6.55 -3.56
CA ASP A 260 -23.78 -5.78 -4.60
C ASP A 260 -22.92 -4.61 -5.09
N PHE A 261 -22.21 -3.92 -4.18
CA PHE A 261 -21.23 -2.90 -4.56
C PHE A 261 -20.14 -3.48 -5.46
N PHE A 262 -19.56 -4.63 -5.10
CA PHE A 262 -18.55 -5.30 -5.91
C PHE A 262 -19.05 -5.56 -7.34
N ASN A 263 -20.25 -6.12 -7.48
CA ASN A 263 -20.82 -6.44 -8.78
C ASN A 263 -21.05 -5.18 -9.63
N LEU A 264 -21.60 -4.12 -9.03
CA LEU A 264 -21.87 -2.86 -9.72
C LEU A 264 -20.57 -2.14 -10.11
N ALA A 265 -19.62 -2.00 -9.16
CA ALA A 265 -18.34 -1.34 -9.39
C ALA A 265 -17.50 -2.09 -10.44
N TYR A 266 -17.44 -3.43 -10.37
CA TYR A 266 -16.71 -4.23 -11.35
C TYR A 266 -17.31 -4.10 -12.76
N LYS A 267 -18.65 -4.13 -12.88
CA LYS A 267 -19.32 -3.89 -14.15
C LYS A 267 -18.98 -2.51 -14.72
N LYS A 268 -19.00 -1.44 -13.88
CA LYS A 268 -18.65 -0.08 -14.32
C LYS A 268 -17.18 -0.01 -14.75
N LEU A 269 -16.26 -0.51 -13.93
CA LEU A 269 -14.82 -0.53 -14.25
C LEU A 269 -14.52 -1.22 -15.57
N THR A 270 -15.17 -2.35 -15.85
CA THR A 270 -14.97 -3.08 -17.13
C THR A 270 -15.58 -2.37 -18.35
N THR A 271 -16.58 -1.51 -18.16
CA THR A 271 -17.13 -0.69 -19.25
C THR A 271 -16.25 0.50 -19.61
N THR A 272 -15.46 1.03 -18.65
CA THR A 272 -14.49 2.12 -18.89
C THR A 272 -13.18 1.63 -19.51
N THR A 273 -13.04 0.33 -19.75
CA THR A 273 -11.87 -0.27 -20.40
C THR A 273 -12.07 -0.31 -21.90
N ASN A 274 -11.33 0.50 -22.65
CA ASN A 274 -11.28 0.43 -24.10
C ASN A 274 -10.41 -0.77 -24.53
N ASP A 275 -10.86 -1.49 -25.54
CA ASP A 275 -10.07 -2.60 -26.09
C ASP A 275 -8.94 -2.05 -26.97
N ARG A 276 -7.75 -2.62 -26.88
CA ARG A 276 -6.59 -2.29 -27.70
C ARG A 276 -6.37 -3.38 -28.73
N PHE A 277 -6.12 -3.00 -29.98
CA PHE A 277 -5.75 -3.92 -31.04
C PHE A 277 -4.21 -4.10 -31.01
N GLU A 278 -3.73 -5.02 -30.20
CA GLU A 278 -2.32 -5.42 -30.18
C GLU A 278 -2.17 -6.88 -30.59
N PHE A 279 -1.13 -7.17 -31.38
CA PHE A 279 -0.78 -8.52 -31.80
C PHE A 279 0.52 -8.95 -31.12
N ASN A 280 0.59 -10.21 -30.75
CA ASN A 280 1.85 -10.82 -30.35
C ASN A 280 2.74 -10.96 -31.59
N ASN A 281 3.91 -10.33 -31.59
CA ASN A 281 4.84 -10.33 -32.71
C ASN A 281 5.36 -11.74 -33.09
N GLU A 282 5.35 -12.68 -32.14
CA GLU A 282 5.85 -14.04 -32.36
C GLU A 282 4.75 -15.00 -32.87
N SER A 283 3.49 -14.82 -32.47
CA SER A 283 2.41 -15.76 -32.75
C SER A 283 1.32 -15.23 -33.71
N ALA A 284 1.38 -13.95 -34.08
CA ALA A 284 0.37 -13.23 -34.86
C ALA A 284 -1.08 -13.31 -34.29
N HIS A 285 -1.23 -13.72 -33.00
CA HIS A 285 -2.51 -13.74 -32.32
C HIS A 285 -2.80 -12.40 -31.65
N ARG A 286 -4.08 -12.00 -31.66
CA ARG A 286 -4.56 -10.82 -30.93
C ARG A 286 -4.40 -11.04 -29.43
N LEU A 287 -3.80 -10.08 -28.75
CA LEU A 287 -3.70 -10.07 -27.29
C LEU A 287 -5.05 -9.68 -26.67
N PRO A 288 -5.55 -10.41 -25.67
CA PRO A 288 -6.84 -10.14 -25.05
C PRO A 288 -6.75 -9.04 -23.98
N PHE A 289 -6.30 -7.84 -24.36
CA PHE A 289 -6.02 -6.73 -23.44
C PHE A 289 -7.16 -6.45 -22.46
N LYS A 290 -8.39 -6.30 -23.00
CA LYS A 290 -9.56 -6.01 -22.16
C LYS A 290 -9.82 -7.10 -21.13
N LYS A 291 -9.63 -8.37 -21.47
CA LYS A 291 -9.82 -9.50 -20.56
C LYS A 291 -8.77 -9.46 -19.45
N ASP A 292 -7.50 -9.34 -19.79
CA ASP A 292 -6.39 -9.37 -18.84
C ASP A 292 -6.46 -8.17 -17.89
N LEU A 293 -6.78 -6.96 -18.42
CA LEU A 293 -6.97 -5.78 -17.58
C LEU A 293 -8.18 -5.94 -16.65
N SER A 294 -9.28 -6.54 -17.13
CA SER A 294 -10.43 -6.81 -16.28
C SER A 294 -10.12 -7.79 -15.15
N GLU A 295 -9.26 -8.79 -15.38
CA GLU A 295 -8.80 -9.70 -14.35
C GLU A 295 -7.93 -8.98 -13.29
N SER A 296 -7.01 -8.09 -13.71
CA SER A 296 -6.20 -7.27 -12.81
C SER A 296 -7.05 -6.30 -11.98
N ILE A 297 -8.04 -5.65 -12.61
CA ILE A 297 -9.03 -4.79 -11.95
C ILE A 297 -9.85 -5.56 -10.91
N ARG A 298 -10.33 -6.76 -11.27
CA ARG A 298 -11.08 -7.62 -10.34
C ARG A 298 -10.23 -7.96 -9.12
N GLU A 299 -8.98 -8.34 -9.32
CA GLU A 299 -8.06 -8.68 -8.25
C GLU A 299 -7.82 -7.48 -7.32
N ALA A 300 -7.57 -6.29 -7.89
CA ALA A 300 -7.38 -5.07 -7.10
C ALA A 300 -8.64 -4.69 -6.31
N LEU A 301 -9.82 -4.79 -6.91
CA LEU A 301 -11.10 -4.49 -6.27
C LEU A 301 -11.37 -5.46 -5.11
N VAL A 302 -11.22 -6.77 -5.33
CA VAL A 302 -11.39 -7.78 -4.28
C VAL A 302 -10.39 -7.56 -3.14
N ASN A 303 -9.11 -7.31 -3.46
CA ASN A 303 -8.08 -7.02 -2.45
C ASN A 303 -8.41 -5.75 -1.64
N CYS A 304 -8.88 -4.70 -2.30
CA CYS A 304 -9.30 -3.46 -1.66
C CYS A 304 -10.43 -3.69 -0.64
N LEU A 305 -11.45 -4.48 -1.01
CA LEU A 305 -12.55 -4.84 -0.12
C LEU A 305 -12.13 -5.82 0.98
N MET A 306 -11.36 -6.85 0.64
CA MET A 306 -10.97 -7.93 1.56
C MET A 306 -9.98 -7.49 2.64
N HIS A 307 -9.13 -6.48 2.35
CA HIS A 307 -8.09 -6.02 3.26
C HIS A 307 -8.41 -4.72 4.00
N ALA A 308 -9.58 -4.11 3.77
CA ALA A 308 -10.01 -2.90 4.45
C ALA A 308 -10.19 -3.10 5.97
N TYR A 309 -9.93 -2.04 6.73
CA TYR A 309 -10.25 -1.97 8.15
C TYR A 309 -11.55 -1.19 8.33
N TYR A 310 -12.67 -1.91 8.52
CA TYR A 310 -14.02 -1.37 8.48
C TYR A 310 -14.42 -0.52 9.71
N ASP A 311 -13.63 -0.54 10.79
CA ASP A 311 -13.85 0.31 11.96
C ASP A 311 -13.19 1.70 11.84
N PHE A 312 -12.46 2.00 10.75
CA PHE A 312 -11.92 3.34 10.49
C PHE A 312 -12.99 4.32 10.00
N ASP A 313 -12.75 5.60 10.32
CA ASP A 313 -13.53 6.74 9.80
C ASP A 313 -13.03 7.17 8.42
N SER A 314 -12.95 6.22 7.49
CA SER A 314 -12.46 6.44 6.13
C SER A 314 -13.19 5.52 5.18
N PRO A 315 -13.71 6.01 4.04
CA PRO A 315 -14.39 5.19 3.06
C PRO A 315 -13.41 4.31 2.28
N ILE A 316 -13.93 3.22 1.71
CA ILE A 316 -13.31 2.58 0.56
C ILE A 316 -13.71 3.38 -0.67
N VAL A 317 -12.71 3.81 -1.45
CA VAL A 317 -12.94 4.62 -2.65
C VAL A 317 -12.29 3.96 -3.85
N ILE A 318 -13.10 3.69 -4.85
CA ILE A 318 -12.66 3.19 -6.15
C ILE A 318 -12.89 4.29 -7.17
N THR A 319 -11.84 4.70 -7.88
CA THR A 319 -11.98 5.75 -8.90
C THR A 319 -11.49 5.27 -10.26
N ALA A 320 -12.34 5.38 -11.27
CA ALA A 320 -11.98 5.19 -12.66
C ALA A 320 -11.67 6.56 -13.28
N TYR A 321 -10.40 6.80 -13.59
CA TYR A 321 -9.96 7.95 -14.39
C TYR A 321 -9.78 7.54 -15.85
N GLN A 322 -9.60 8.52 -16.73
CA GLN A 322 -9.35 8.26 -18.16
C GLN A 322 -8.12 7.35 -18.36
N ASP A 323 -7.02 7.61 -17.64
CA ASP A 323 -5.72 6.99 -17.86
C ASP A 323 -5.34 5.91 -16.85
N PHE A 324 -6.06 5.80 -15.73
CA PHE A 324 -5.77 4.83 -14.67
C PHE A 324 -7.00 4.53 -13.81
N TYR A 325 -6.88 3.48 -13.00
CA TYR A 325 -7.79 3.14 -11.92
C TYR A 325 -7.09 3.28 -10.58
N GLU A 326 -7.80 3.79 -9.59
CA GLU A 326 -7.32 3.91 -8.22
C GLU A 326 -8.23 3.14 -7.27
N PHE A 327 -7.62 2.31 -6.42
CA PHE A 327 -8.28 1.50 -5.40
C PHE A 327 -7.72 1.90 -4.05
N LYS A 328 -8.53 2.56 -3.23
CA LYS A 328 -8.14 3.04 -1.91
C LYS A 328 -8.98 2.37 -0.83
N ASN A 329 -8.34 1.78 0.17
CA ASN A 329 -9.00 1.22 1.35
C ASN A 329 -8.35 1.68 2.65
N PRO A 330 -9.12 1.79 3.75
CA PRO A 330 -8.59 2.08 5.06
C PRO A 330 -7.73 0.93 5.59
N GLY A 331 -6.68 1.32 6.31
CA GLY A 331 -5.73 0.42 6.96
C GLY A 331 -4.47 0.14 6.15
N LYS A 332 -3.35 0.00 6.89
CA LYS A 332 -2.04 -0.34 6.33
C LYS A 332 -2.04 -1.76 5.76
N MET A 333 -1.30 -1.96 4.69
CA MET A 333 -1.04 -3.30 4.14
C MET A 333 -0.35 -4.19 5.18
N LYS A 334 -0.79 -5.45 5.34
CA LYS A 334 -0.24 -6.42 6.32
C LYS A 334 1.06 -7.09 5.86
N ILE A 335 1.42 -6.95 4.60
CA ILE A 335 2.67 -7.43 4.01
C ILE A 335 3.44 -6.25 3.43
N SER A 336 4.72 -6.39 3.23
CA SER A 336 5.53 -5.35 2.58
C SER A 336 5.17 -5.21 1.10
N ILE A 337 5.41 -4.03 0.51
CA ILE A 337 5.19 -3.80 -0.93
C ILE A 337 5.98 -4.82 -1.78
N PRO A 338 7.25 -5.14 -1.49
CA PRO A 338 7.98 -6.20 -2.18
C PRO A 338 7.30 -7.57 -2.12
N GLU A 339 6.82 -7.99 -0.95
CA GLU A 339 6.07 -9.26 -0.81
C GLU A 339 4.77 -9.25 -1.61
N PHE A 340 4.08 -8.10 -1.69
CA PHE A 340 2.89 -7.96 -2.52
C PHE A 340 3.19 -8.11 -4.00
N ILE A 341 4.26 -7.48 -4.50
CA ILE A 341 4.69 -7.55 -5.91
C ILE A 341 5.15 -8.97 -6.28
N HIS A 342 5.93 -9.62 -5.41
CA HIS A 342 6.42 -10.99 -5.65
C HIS A 342 5.35 -12.06 -5.52
N GLY A 343 4.38 -11.82 -4.65
CA GLY A 343 3.43 -12.86 -4.26
C GLY A 343 4.02 -13.91 -3.31
N GLY A 344 3.27 -15.00 -3.14
CA GLY A 344 3.66 -16.11 -2.27
C GLY A 344 3.33 -15.92 -0.78
N THR A 345 3.12 -14.69 -0.32
CA THR A 345 2.69 -14.37 1.04
C THR A 345 1.29 -13.77 1.01
N SER A 346 0.43 -14.23 1.89
CA SER A 346 -0.92 -13.67 2.06
C SER A 346 -1.27 -13.59 3.55
N LYS A 347 -1.56 -12.39 4.02
CA LYS A 347 -2.07 -12.12 5.37
C LYS A 347 -3.43 -11.43 5.27
N THR A 348 -4.47 -12.19 5.50
CA THR A 348 -5.85 -11.69 5.38
C THR A 348 -6.26 -10.91 6.63
N ARG A 349 -6.94 -9.77 6.46
CA ARG A 349 -7.54 -9.02 7.57
C ARG A 349 -8.96 -9.49 7.86
N ASN A 350 -9.71 -9.83 6.82
CA ASN A 350 -11.11 -10.21 6.87
C ASN A 350 -11.29 -11.60 6.27
N SER A 351 -11.15 -12.65 7.09
CA SER A 351 -11.13 -14.04 6.60
C SER A 351 -12.49 -14.53 6.14
N THR A 352 -13.58 -14.07 6.75
CA THR A 352 -14.95 -14.43 6.33
C THR A 352 -15.23 -13.85 4.95
N ILE A 353 -14.98 -12.55 4.74
CA ILE A 353 -15.12 -11.87 3.42
C ILE A 353 -14.24 -12.54 2.37
N SER A 354 -12.98 -12.82 2.71
CA SER A 354 -12.05 -13.52 1.82
C SER A 354 -12.57 -14.92 1.42
N SER A 355 -13.11 -15.67 2.38
CA SER A 355 -13.71 -16.97 2.12
C SER A 355 -14.91 -16.90 1.19
N LEU A 356 -15.76 -15.89 1.35
CA LEU A 356 -16.95 -15.68 0.51
C LEU A 356 -16.55 -15.35 -0.94
N PHE A 357 -15.62 -14.42 -1.16
CA PHE A 357 -15.11 -14.14 -2.52
C PHE A 357 -14.45 -15.35 -3.17
N ARG A 358 -13.68 -16.12 -2.41
CA ARG A 358 -13.00 -17.31 -2.92
C ARG A 358 -13.98 -18.41 -3.33
N ARG A 359 -15.08 -18.62 -2.59
CA ARG A 359 -16.09 -19.64 -2.93
C ARG A 359 -16.71 -19.42 -4.29
N ILE A 360 -16.84 -18.18 -4.73
CA ILE A 360 -17.36 -17.80 -6.04
C ILE A 360 -16.25 -17.50 -7.07
N GLY A 361 -15.01 -17.96 -6.81
CA GLY A 361 -13.89 -17.84 -7.75
C GLY A 361 -13.37 -16.43 -8.00
N MET A 362 -13.72 -15.46 -7.14
CA MET A 362 -13.30 -14.06 -7.31
C MET A 362 -11.96 -13.77 -6.65
N SER A 363 -11.48 -14.62 -5.74
CA SER A 363 -10.17 -14.55 -5.09
C SER A 363 -9.50 -15.92 -5.08
N GLU A 364 -8.17 -15.94 -5.16
CA GLU A 364 -7.37 -17.16 -5.08
C GLU A 364 -6.63 -17.25 -3.72
N LYS A 365 -6.16 -18.47 -3.37
CA LYS A 365 -5.23 -18.66 -2.26
C LYS A 365 -3.80 -18.38 -2.72
N ALA A 366 -2.93 -18.03 -1.77
CA ALA A 366 -1.47 -18.05 -1.93
C ALA A 366 -0.80 -16.78 -2.49
N GLY A 367 -1.41 -15.59 -2.35
CA GLY A 367 -0.72 -14.33 -2.64
C GLY A 367 -0.37 -14.14 -4.12
N SER A 368 -1.17 -14.70 -5.03
CA SER A 368 -1.01 -14.52 -6.48
C SER A 368 -1.58 -13.19 -7.00
N GLY A 369 -2.30 -12.46 -6.16
CA GLY A 369 -3.02 -11.24 -6.58
C GLY A 369 -2.11 -10.09 -6.97
N GLY A 370 -1.07 -9.83 -6.19
CA GLY A 370 -0.07 -8.81 -6.50
C GLY A 370 0.59 -9.04 -7.87
N PRO A 371 1.24 -10.19 -8.12
CA PRO A 371 1.81 -10.51 -9.43
C PRO A 371 0.86 -10.26 -10.60
N LYS A 372 -0.40 -10.68 -10.52
CA LYS A 372 -1.40 -10.45 -11.58
C LYS A 372 -1.65 -8.98 -11.89
N ILE A 373 -1.59 -8.13 -10.86
CA ILE A 373 -1.74 -6.68 -11.03
C ILE A 373 -0.54 -6.08 -11.75
N PHE A 374 0.67 -6.58 -11.49
CA PHE A 374 1.89 -6.05 -12.07
C PHE A 374 2.23 -6.64 -13.45
N ASP A 375 1.91 -7.90 -13.70
CA ASP A 375 2.23 -8.59 -14.97
C ASP A 375 1.58 -7.94 -16.19
N ILE A 376 0.44 -7.25 -16.00
CA ILE A 376 -0.24 -6.55 -17.10
C ILE A 376 0.61 -5.42 -17.68
N SER A 377 1.36 -4.70 -16.84
CA SER A 377 2.22 -3.61 -17.29
C SER A 377 3.39 -4.11 -18.15
N GLU A 378 3.96 -5.25 -17.81
CA GLU A 378 5.02 -5.89 -18.59
C GLU A 378 4.47 -6.39 -19.93
N LYS A 379 3.33 -7.10 -19.90
CA LYS A 379 2.70 -7.71 -21.09
C LYS A 379 2.28 -6.69 -22.14
N TYR A 380 1.76 -5.53 -21.70
CA TYR A 380 1.19 -4.49 -22.59
C TYR A 380 1.96 -3.18 -22.60
N LYS A 381 3.19 -3.18 -22.06
CA LYS A 381 4.07 -2.01 -21.95
C LYS A 381 3.39 -0.79 -21.32
N LEU A 382 2.52 -1.03 -20.36
CA LEU A 382 1.86 0.04 -19.62
C LEU A 382 2.81 0.62 -18.57
N LYS A 383 2.47 1.81 -18.06
CA LYS A 383 3.10 2.31 -16.85
C LYS A 383 2.88 1.31 -15.71
N ILE A 384 3.93 1.08 -14.93
CA ILE A 384 3.93 0.10 -13.82
C ILE A 384 2.90 0.52 -12.77
N PRO A 385 2.08 -0.42 -12.24
CA PRO A 385 1.16 -0.15 -11.15
C PRO A 385 1.89 0.44 -9.94
N GLU A 386 1.27 1.39 -9.27
CA GLU A 386 1.81 2.04 -8.09
C GLU A 386 1.08 1.54 -6.84
N VAL A 387 1.83 1.32 -5.77
CA VAL A 387 1.30 0.94 -4.47
C VAL A 387 1.86 1.88 -3.42
N SER A 388 1.00 2.52 -2.67
CA SER A 388 1.37 3.26 -1.49
C SER A 388 0.58 2.76 -0.28
N THR A 389 1.25 2.66 0.85
CA THR A 389 0.60 2.27 2.10
C THR A 389 1.09 3.18 3.22
N THR A 390 0.15 3.75 3.93
CA THR A 390 0.38 4.58 5.11
C THR A 390 -0.25 3.89 6.32
N PHE A 391 -0.16 4.51 7.48
CA PHE A 391 -0.79 3.99 8.69
C PHE A 391 -2.30 3.75 8.51
N ASP A 392 -2.98 4.66 7.85
CA ASP A 392 -4.44 4.78 7.76
C ASP A 392 -5.02 4.28 6.43
N SER A 393 -4.21 4.12 5.39
CA SER A 393 -4.73 3.71 4.08
C SER A 393 -3.71 2.95 3.22
N THR A 394 -4.26 2.17 2.30
CA THR A 394 -3.53 1.54 1.20
C THR A 394 -4.17 1.99 -0.11
N VAL A 395 -3.34 2.38 -1.07
CA VAL A 395 -3.76 2.80 -2.41
C VAL A 395 -3.02 1.98 -3.45
N VAL A 396 -3.77 1.40 -4.39
CA VAL A 396 -3.24 0.69 -5.56
C VAL A 396 -3.71 1.42 -6.81
N THR A 397 -2.78 1.81 -7.69
CA THR A 397 -3.07 2.46 -8.97
C THR A 397 -2.70 1.53 -10.11
N ILE A 398 -3.63 1.28 -11.03
CA ILE A 398 -3.43 0.47 -12.25
C ILE A 398 -3.57 1.38 -13.46
N TRP A 399 -2.50 1.52 -14.22
CA TRP A 399 -2.46 2.38 -15.40
C TRP A 399 -3.04 1.69 -16.64
N LYS A 400 -3.77 2.46 -17.44
CA LYS A 400 -4.30 2.04 -18.77
C LYS A 400 -3.42 2.47 -19.93
N VAL A 401 -2.43 3.31 -19.67
CA VAL A 401 -1.56 3.96 -20.65
C VAL A 401 -0.11 3.62 -20.39
N ASP A 402 0.74 3.79 -21.41
CA ASP A 402 2.19 3.68 -21.25
C ASP A 402 2.76 4.86 -20.43
N LEU A 403 4.02 4.73 -20.03
CA LEU A 403 4.67 5.72 -19.19
C LEU A 403 4.64 7.12 -19.81
N LEU A 404 4.93 7.24 -21.10
CA LEU A 404 4.97 8.53 -21.77
C LEU A 404 3.61 9.20 -21.83
N SER A 405 2.58 8.44 -22.18
CA SER A 405 1.19 8.90 -22.24
C SER A 405 0.61 9.27 -20.86
N SER A 406 1.25 8.82 -19.76
CA SER A 406 0.84 9.19 -18.40
C SER A 406 1.17 10.62 -17.98
N TYR A 407 2.01 11.32 -18.77
CA TYR A 407 2.36 12.72 -18.54
C TYR A 407 1.36 13.62 -19.28
N SER A 408 0.49 14.28 -18.59
CA SER A 408 -0.70 14.94 -19.17
C SER A 408 -0.47 16.33 -19.79
N ASP A 409 0.63 17.03 -19.43
CA ASP A 409 0.86 18.43 -19.79
C ASP A 409 2.27 18.68 -20.30
N ILE A 410 2.73 17.84 -21.23
CA ILE A 410 4.06 17.93 -21.84
C ILE A 410 4.01 18.54 -23.25
N SER A 411 4.99 19.40 -23.55
CA SER A 411 5.22 19.92 -24.88
C SER A 411 5.94 18.90 -25.77
N ASP A 412 5.94 19.09 -27.08
CA ASP A 412 6.64 18.21 -28.03
C ASP A 412 8.14 18.10 -27.71
N ASN A 413 8.79 19.19 -27.27
CA ASN A 413 10.20 19.18 -26.87
C ASN A 413 10.42 18.41 -25.56
N GLU A 414 9.53 18.54 -24.59
CA GLU A 414 9.56 17.76 -23.34
C GLU A 414 9.35 16.27 -23.63
N LYS A 415 8.45 15.96 -24.57
CA LYS A 415 8.20 14.58 -25.01
C LYS A 415 9.46 13.94 -25.59
N ILE A 416 10.20 14.63 -26.44
CA ILE A 416 11.47 14.14 -27.00
C ILE A 416 12.48 13.81 -25.88
N ILE A 417 12.58 14.68 -24.87
CA ILE A 417 13.48 14.46 -23.72
C ILE A 417 13.07 13.21 -22.94
N LEU A 418 11.77 13.08 -22.63
CA LEU A 418 11.24 11.94 -21.87
C LEU A 418 11.39 10.63 -22.66
N GLU A 419 11.08 10.63 -23.97
CA GLU A 419 11.30 9.47 -24.85
C GLU A 419 12.76 9.02 -24.84
N TYR A 420 13.70 9.97 -24.90
CA TYR A 420 15.12 9.65 -24.84
C TYR A 420 15.51 9.04 -23.48
N ILE A 421 15.02 9.60 -22.36
CA ILE A 421 15.29 9.07 -21.02
C ILE A 421 14.68 7.68 -20.85
N ILE A 422 13.45 7.48 -21.29
CA ILE A 422 12.75 6.16 -21.22
C ILE A 422 13.57 5.10 -21.97
N LYS A 423 14.07 5.46 -23.16
CA LYS A 423 14.83 4.53 -24.00
C LYS A 423 16.24 4.24 -23.47
N ASN A 424 16.95 5.25 -22.97
CA ASN A 424 18.38 5.18 -22.64
C ASN A 424 18.68 5.21 -21.13
N GLY A 425 17.64 5.38 -20.28
CA GLY A 425 17.75 5.44 -18.83
C GLY A 425 18.13 6.82 -18.29
N SER A 426 18.78 7.67 -19.06
CA SER A 426 19.16 9.04 -18.68
C SER A 426 19.41 9.91 -19.92
N ILE A 427 19.45 11.23 -19.72
CA ILE A 427 19.88 12.18 -20.77
C ILE A 427 20.88 13.17 -20.19
N THR A 428 21.91 13.48 -20.96
CA THR A 428 22.93 14.52 -20.68
C THR A 428 22.88 15.63 -21.72
N LYS A 429 23.60 16.74 -21.46
CA LYS A 429 23.76 17.79 -22.45
C LYS A 429 24.44 17.28 -23.72
N ASN A 430 25.43 16.40 -23.59
CA ASN A 430 26.17 15.85 -24.73
C ASN A 430 25.28 15.01 -25.63
N ASP A 431 24.40 14.18 -25.03
CA ASP A 431 23.45 13.36 -25.79
C ASP A 431 22.55 14.20 -26.70
N VAL A 432 22.14 15.38 -26.23
CA VAL A 432 21.30 16.31 -27.01
C VAL A 432 22.06 16.90 -28.19
N LEU A 433 23.33 17.28 -27.97
CA LEU A 433 24.18 17.87 -29.01
C LEU A 433 24.58 16.83 -30.06
N GLU A 434 25.01 15.65 -29.62
CA GLU A 434 25.44 14.56 -30.51
C GLU A 434 24.30 14.01 -31.37
N ASN A 435 23.10 13.92 -30.82
CA ASN A 435 21.94 13.41 -31.56
C ASN A 435 21.11 14.52 -32.23
N SER A 436 21.55 15.77 -32.18
CA SER A 436 20.88 16.93 -32.79
C SER A 436 19.37 17.05 -32.41
N LEU A 437 19.02 16.64 -31.19
CA LEU A 437 17.63 16.56 -30.73
C LEU A 437 16.96 17.95 -30.64
N MET A 438 17.72 18.94 -30.12
CA MET A 438 17.26 20.34 -29.99
C MET A 438 18.44 21.26 -29.70
N THR A 439 18.20 22.59 -29.71
CA THR A 439 19.22 23.56 -29.29
C THR A 439 19.45 23.51 -27.78
N GLU A 440 20.67 23.85 -27.33
CA GLU A 440 20.99 23.89 -25.88
C GLU A 440 20.05 24.79 -25.08
N TYR A 441 19.63 25.90 -25.64
CA TYR A 441 18.68 26.80 -24.99
C TYR A 441 17.35 26.12 -24.75
N LYS A 442 16.73 25.52 -25.76
CA LYS A 442 15.48 24.75 -25.63
C LYS A 442 15.62 23.60 -24.67
N PHE A 443 16.75 22.89 -24.69
CA PHE A 443 16.99 21.79 -23.77
C PHE A 443 16.96 22.26 -22.32
N ARG A 444 17.68 23.33 -21.97
CA ARG A 444 17.69 23.88 -20.60
C ARG A 444 16.31 24.38 -20.15
N GLU A 445 15.57 25.03 -21.03
CA GLU A 445 14.22 25.51 -20.75
C GLU A 445 13.26 24.35 -20.42
N ASN A 446 13.26 23.32 -21.29
CA ASN A 446 12.38 22.16 -21.10
C ASN A 446 12.80 21.28 -19.91
N LEU A 447 14.11 21.15 -19.61
CA LEU A 447 14.56 20.49 -18.38
C LEU A 447 14.04 21.19 -17.13
N LYS A 448 14.12 22.54 -17.09
CA LYS A 448 13.60 23.30 -15.94
C LYS A 448 12.09 23.12 -15.79
N SER A 449 11.35 23.08 -16.89
CA SER A 449 9.92 22.81 -16.88
C SER A 449 9.62 21.39 -16.36
N LEU A 450 10.28 20.36 -16.88
CA LEU A 450 10.14 18.97 -16.44
C LEU A 450 10.52 18.76 -14.97
N GLN A 451 11.53 19.46 -14.46
CA GLN A 451 11.89 19.44 -13.05
C GLN A 451 10.83 20.10 -12.16
N ASN A 452 10.28 21.26 -12.59
CA ASN A 452 9.19 21.91 -11.87
C ASN A 452 7.94 21.04 -11.80
N LYS A 453 7.67 20.25 -12.85
CA LYS A 453 6.60 19.24 -12.91
C LYS A 453 6.96 17.97 -12.14
N LYS A 454 8.20 17.84 -11.64
CA LYS A 454 8.73 16.64 -10.98
C LYS A 454 8.71 15.38 -11.86
N TYR A 455 8.83 15.56 -13.17
CA TYR A 455 8.88 14.44 -14.13
C TYR A 455 10.29 13.93 -14.37
N ILE A 456 11.31 14.69 -13.96
CA ILE A 456 12.73 14.29 -13.99
C ILE A 456 13.46 14.71 -12.71
N GLU A 457 14.51 13.97 -12.38
CA GLU A 457 15.45 14.25 -11.29
C GLU A 457 16.88 14.40 -11.82
N ILE A 458 17.73 15.06 -11.03
CA ILE A 458 19.14 15.23 -11.34
C ILE A 458 19.95 14.18 -10.59
N GLU A 459 20.77 13.42 -11.31
CA GLU A 459 21.82 12.58 -10.75
C GLU A 459 23.21 13.11 -11.10
N GLY A 460 24.15 13.04 -10.17
CA GLY A 460 25.52 13.49 -10.34
C GLY A 460 25.72 15.00 -10.17
N LYS A 461 26.97 15.45 -10.31
CA LYS A 461 27.37 16.87 -10.22
C LYS A 461 28.41 17.23 -11.28
N GLY A 462 28.39 18.48 -11.78
CA GLY A 462 29.33 18.99 -12.73
C GLY A 462 29.28 18.22 -14.05
N ARG A 463 30.41 17.66 -14.51
CA ARG A 463 30.50 16.94 -15.80
C ARG A 463 29.75 15.62 -15.82
N SER A 464 29.45 15.03 -14.67
CA SER A 464 28.66 13.78 -14.52
C SER A 464 27.15 14.02 -14.32
N THR A 465 26.67 15.25 -14.47
CA THR A 465 25.26 15.57 -14.37
C THR A 465 24.45 14.88 -15.46
N ARG A 466 23.48 14.09 -15.05
CA ARG A 466 22.49 13.46 -15.94
C ARG A 466 21.09 13.64 -15.38
N TYR A 467 20.10 13.56 -16.24
CA TYR A 467 18.70 13.69 -15.90
C TYR A 467 18.04 12.33 -16.09
N VAL A 468 17.29 11.91 -15.09
CA VAL A 468 16.65 10.59 -15.02
C VAL A 468 15.16 10.76 -14.66
N LEU A 469 14.36 9.74 -14.91
CA LEU A 469 12.99 9.70 -14.37
C LEU A 469 13.03 9.45 -12.86
N PRO A 470 12.12 10.09 -12.09
CA PRO A 470 11.93 9.76 -10.69
C PRO A 470 11.53 8.29 -10.58
N LYS A 471 12.22 7.55 -9.74
CA LYS A 471 11.90 6.13 -9.51
C LYS A 471 11.03 6.02 -8.27
N SER A 472 9.76 5.67 -8.44
CA SER A 472 8.96 5.22 -7.32
C SER A 472 9.58 3.98 -6.66
N SER A 473 9.29 3.73 -5.39
CA SER A 473 9.78 2.52 -4.68
C SER A 473 9.35 1.23 -5.38
N THR A 474 8.19 1.23 -6.03
CA THR A 474 7.69 0.11 -6.83
C THR A 474 8.46 -0.08 -8.13
N GLU A 475 8.82 1.00 -8.82
CA GLU A 475 9.63 0.94 -10.04
C GLU A 475 11.06 0.50 -9.77
N GLN A 476 11.70 1.01 -8.71
CA GLN A 476 13.03 0.59 -8.30
C GLN A 476 13.06 -0.92 -8.00
N TYR A 477 12.06 -1.40 -7.30
CA TYR A 477 11.94 -2.81 -6.97
C TYR A 477 11.73 -3.69 -8.21
N HIS A 478 10.88 -3.27 -9.15
CA HIS A 478 10.64 -3.97 -10.40
C HIS A 478 11.91 -4.05 -11.28
N ILE A 479 12.66 -2.95 -11.37
CA ILE A 479 13.97 -2.90 -12.08
C ILE A 479 14.96 -3.89 -11.46
N ILE A 480 15.05 -3.95 -10.12
CA ILE A 480 15.94 -4.89 -9.42
C ILE A 480 15.51 -6.33 -9.69
N LYS A 481 14.20 -6.63 -9.64
CA LYS A 481 13.64 -7.96 -9.95
C LYS A 481 14.01 -8.40 -11.37
N GLN A 482 13.86 -7.49 -12.34
CA GLN A 482 14.18 -7.78 -13.74
C GLN A 482 15.67 -7.99 -13.97
N GLN A 483 16.53 -7.22 -13.30
CA GLN A 483 17.99 -7.42 -13.33
C GLN A 483 18.40 -8.77 -12.72
N ILE A 484 17.80 -9.17 -11.60
CA ILE A 484 18.04 -10.49 -10.99
C ILE A 484 17.58 -11.62 -11.89
N LYS A 485 16.41 -11.49 -12.55
CA LYS A 485 15.92 -12.47 -13.53
C LYS A 485 16.88 -12.61 -14.71
N ASN A 486 17.30 -11.49 -15.30
CA ASN A 486 18.26 -11.48 -16.41
C ASN A 486 19.63 -12.10 -16.04
N LEU A 487 20.09 -11.88 -14.80
CA LEU A 487 21.29 -12.56 -14.26
C LEU A 487 21.08 -14.06 -14.08
N GLY A 488 19.92 -14.50 -13.63
CA GLY A 488 19.55 -15.91 -13.50
C GLY A 488 19.49 -16.61 -14.86
N ASP A 489 18.87 -15.99 -15.86
CA ASP A 489 18.79 -16.49 -17.23
C ASP A 489 20.19 -16.55 -17.88
N PHE A 490 21.08 -15.59 -17.61
CA PHE A 490 22.46 -15.61 -18.06
C PHE A 490 23.28 -16.74 -17.42
N MET A 491 23.06 -17.04 -16.13
CA MET A 491 23.74 -18.13 -15.42
C MET A 491 23.23 -19.52 -15.79
N THR A 492 22.03 -19.64 -16.36
CA THR A 492 21.48 -20.93 -16.84
C THR A 492 21.92 -21.28 -18.26
N ILE A 493 22.55 -20.36 -18.99
CA ILE A 493 23.06 -20.57 -20.36
C ILE A 493 24.55 -20.98 -20.34
N TYR A 494 25.23 -20.91 -19.20
CA TYR A 494 26.60 -21.34 -18.96
C TYR A 494 26.64 -22.46 -17.91
#